data_5fd8b1e77f00bd3794fc6d75f57148ed
#
_entry.id   5fd8b1e77f00bd3794fc6d75f57148ed
#
_cell.length_a   1.000
_cell.length_b   1.000
_cell.length_c   1.000
_cell.angle_alpha   90.00
_cell.angle_beta   90.00
_cell.angle_gamma   90.00
#
_symmetry.space_group_name_H-M   'P 1'
#
loop_
_entity.id
_entity.type
_entity.pdbx_description
1 polymer ?
#
loop_
_entity_poly.entity_id
_entity_poly.type
_entity_poly.pdbx_seq_one_letter_code
_entity_poly.pdbx_strand_id
1 'polypeptide(L)'
;MSKKKRQTDHALLESWRPPRGAGDPLGCLTTTFTFDAGFFEEECLARFLEIDSLPDREGLAYLLERENRLGPTYAGVLVDHRQAGVDHSLRWDVLPVRIPRAKQHAKLSLLAWTNHVRIVISSGNLTQHGYRYNHEVAGTIELTSKEAAHTLLGESCGFLEYRETDTALSRRKFNRHYKQFLRQLSDSINTKVQAARGLPRDVRQFWSRVHRRSQQ
;
A
#
# COMPACT_ATOMS: atom_id res chain seq x y z
N MET A 1 37.13 -5.82 20.50
CA MET A 1 36.19 -4.85 19.90
C MET A 1 35.28 -5.61 18.96
N SER A 2 34.07 -5.93 19.41
CA SER A 2 33.08 -6.67 18.57
C SER A 2 32.47 -5.74 17.53
N LYS A 3 32.73 -6.01 16.26
CA LYS A 3 32.03 -5.33 15.16
C LYS A 3 30.57 -5.76 15.20
N LYS A 4 29.70 -4.90 15.77
CA LYS A 4 28.25 -5.00 15.59
C LYS A 4 27.97 -5.08 14.08
N LYS A 5 27.61 -6.27 13.61
CA LYS A 5 27.08 -6.50 12.26
C LYS A 5 25.88 -5.55 12.14
N ARG A 6 25.99 -4.47 11.35
CA ARG A 6 24.84 -3.67 10.98
C ARG A 6 23.88 -4.62 10.28
N GLN A 7 22.83 -4.97 10.95
CA GLN A 7 21.66 -5.57 10.33
C GLN A 7 21.21 -4.52 9.30
N THR A 8 21.33 -4.85 8.03
CA THR A 8 20.83 -3.99 6.97
C THR A 8 19.32 -4.03 7.11
N ASP A 9 18.77 -3.04 7.80
CA ASP A 9 17.35 -2.83 7.87
C ASP A 9 16.87 -2.71 6.43
N HIS A 10 15.95 -3.58 6.03
CA HIS A 10 15.39 -3.58 4.70
C HIS A 10 14.49 -2.36 4.56
N ALA A 11 15.07 -1.24 4.13
CA ALA A 11 14.45 0.09 4.14
C ALA A 11 13.06 0.10 3.50
N LEU A 12 12.87 -0.68 2.42
CA LEU A 12 11.58 -0.79 1.75
C LEU A 12 10.54 -1.50 2.65
N LEU A 13 10.93 -2.52 3.39
CA LEU A 13 10.03 -3.22 4.31
C LEU A 13 9.70 -2.36 5.54
N GLU A 14 10.69 -1.63 6.06
CA GLU A 14 10.47 -0.70 7.17
C GLU A 14 9.58 0.49 6.79
N SER A 15 9.43 0.81 5.51
CA SER A 15 8.47 1.83 5.05
C SER A 15 7.01 1.47 5.36
N TRP A 16 6.71 0.22 5.69
CA TRP A 16 5.37 -0.21 6.10
C TRP A 16 5.04 0.13 7.56
N ARG A 17 6.04 0.41 8.39
CA ARG A 17 5.80 0.81 9.78
C ARG A 17 5.20 2.22 9.87
N PRO A 18 4.24 2.44 10.77
CA PRO A 18 3.71 3.77 11.01
C PRO A 18 4.81 4.71 11.51
N PRO A 19 4.85 5.95 11.05
CA PRO A 19 5.70 6.96 11.64
C PRO A 19 5.15 7.36 13.02
N ARG A 20 6.03 7.93 13.85
CA ARG A 20 5.63 8.36 15.20
C ARG A 20 4.45 9.34 15.15
N GLY A 21 3.39 9.00 15.86
CA GLY A 21 2.17 9.82 15.92
C GLY A 21 1.22 9.66 14.73
N ALA A 22 1.40 8.62 13.91
CA ALA A 22 0.52 8.33 12.79
C ALA A 22 -0.93 8.03 13.22
N GLY A 23 -1.12 7.52 14.43
CA GLY A 23 -2.42 7.10 14.93
C GLY A 23 -2.81 5.71 14.43
N ASP A 24 -4.09 5.37 14.54
CA ASP A 24 -4.61 4.05 14.20
C ASP A 24 -4.58 3.78 12.70
N PRO A 25 -4.33 2.53 12.26
CA PRO A 25 -4.35 2.15 10.86
C PRO A 25 -5.78 2.25 10.29
N LEU A 26 -5.93 2.97 9.19
CA LEU A 26 -7.19 3.08 8.44
C LEU A 26 -7.26 2.07 7.30
N GLY A 27 -6.14 1.87 6.61
CA GLY A 27 -6.03 0.90 5.55
C GLY A 27 -4.78 1.06 4.69
N CYS A 28 -4.52 0.01 3.93
CA CYS A 28 -3.45 0.00 2.93
C CYS A 28 -3.95 -0.57 1.60
N LEU A 29 -3.42 0.00 0.51
CA LEU A 29 -3.69 -0.47 -0.83
C LEU A 29 -2.40 -0.45 -1.64
N THR A 30 -2.05 -1.57 -2.24
CA THR A 30 -0.79 -1.69 -2.99
C THR A 30 -1.00 -2.27 -4.37
N THR A 31 -0.15 -1.86 -5.30
CA THR A 31 -0.10 -2.42 -6.66
C THR A 31 1.19 -3.20 -6.84
N THR A 32 1.14 -4.31 -7.55
CA THR A 32 2.32 -5.13 -7.83
C THR A 32 2.15 -5.93 -9.13
N PHE A 33 3.25 -6.42 -9.70
CA PHE A 33 3.17 -7.37 -10.82
C PHE A 33 3.14 -8.81 -10.32
N THR A 34 4.10 -9.21 -9.48
CA THR A 34 4.12 -10.51 -8.79
C THR A 34 3.81 -10.33 -7.32
N PHE A 35 3.18 -11.32 -6.73
CA PHE A 35 2.61 -11.27 -5.39
C PHE A 35 2.90 -12.54 -4.61
N ASP A 36 3.28 -12.36 -3.34
CA ASP A 36 3.43 -13.41 -2.35
C ASP A 36 2.52 -13.08 -1.15
N ALA A 37 1.48 -13.86 -0.99
CA ALA A 37 0.44 -13.63 0.00
C ALA A 37 0.96 -13.77 1.44
N GLY A 38 1.78 -14.78 1.71
CA GLY A 38 2.41 -14.98 3.01
C GLY A 38 3.33 -13.83 3.39
N PHE A 39 4.19 -13.41 2.47
CA PHE A 39 5.06 -12.26 2.68
C PHE A 39 4.27 -10.97 2.95
N PHE A 40 3.19 -10.73 2.21
CA PHE A 40 2.35 -9.56 2.44
C PHE A 40 1.73 -9.58 3.82
N GLU A 41 1.15 -10.70 4.23
CA GLU A 41 0.46 -10.83 5.51
C GLU A 41 1.43 -10.77 6.69
N GLU A 42 2.47 -11.60 6.66
CA GLU A 42 3.36 -11.79 7.81
C GLU A 42 4.42 -10.68 7.96
N GLU A 43 4.77 -10.02 6.85
CA GLU A 43 5.84 -9.04 6.87
C GLU A 43 5.34 -7.60 6.65
N CYS A 44 4.53 -7.37 5.61
CA CYS A 44 4.07 -6.03 5.28
C CYS A 44 2.91 -5.58 6.17
N LEU A 45 1.83 -6.38 6.23
CA LEU A 45 0.66 -6.06 7.06
C LEU A 45 0.99 -6.10 8.56
N ALA A 46 1.80 -7.05 9.01
CA ALA A 46 2.22 -7.12 10.41
C ALA A 46 2.90 -5.81 10.85
N ARG A 47 3.76 -5.23 10.00
CA ARG A 47 4.39 -3.93 10.30
C ARG A 47 3.42 -2.77 10.23
N PHE A 48 2.56 -2.77 9.22
CA PHE A 48 1.56 -1.71 9.04
C PHE A 48 0.57 -1.64 10.21
N LEU A 49 0.21 -2.79 10.75
CA LEU A 49 -0.73 -2.95 11.86
C LEU A 49 -0.05 -2.91 13.24
N GLU A 50 1.30 -2.85 13.29
CA GLU A 50 2.08 -2.95 14.53
C GLU A 50 1.72 -4.21 15.34
N ILE A 51 1.74 -5.38 14.66
CA ILE A 51 1.56 -6.67 15.31
C ILE A 51 2.87 -7.02 16.02
N ASP A 52 2.80 -7.21 17.33
CA ASP A 52 3.97 -7.51 18.18
C ASP A 52 4.22 -9.01 18.32
N SER A 53 3.18 -9.82 18.27
CA SER A 53 3.30 -11.29 18.38
C SER A 53 3.94 -11.91 17.14
N LEU A 54 4.68 -13.00 17.34
CA LEU A 54 5.39 -13.70 16.27
C LEU A 54 4.60 -14.94 15.80
N PRO A 55 4.34 -15.11 14.48
CA PRO A 55 3.59 -16.23 13.96
C PRO A 55 4.16 -17.59 14.38
N ASP A 56 5.49 -17.73 14.33
CA ASP A 56 6.20 -18.99 14.61
C ASP A 56 6.24 -19.39 16.10
N ARG A 57 6.06 -18.42 17.00
CA ARG A 57 6.21 -18.65 18.45
C ARG A 57 4.91 -18.56 19.22
N GLU A 58 4.01 -17.71 18.75
CA GLU A 58 2.82 -17.30 19.49
C GLU A 58 1.54 -17.49 18.63
N GLY A 59 1.49 -18.52 17.83
CA GLY A 59 0.51 -18.77 16.78
C GLY A 59 -0.93 -18.31 17.06
N LEU A 60 -1.54 -18.71 18.20
CA LEU A 60 -2.89 -18.29 18.55
C LEU A 60 -2.95 -16.81 18.95
N ALA A 61 -1.97 -16.32 19.71
CA ALA A 61 -1.90 -14.91 20.11
C ALA A 61 -1.70 -14.01 18.88
N TYR A 62 -0.83 -14.41 17.95
CA TYR A 62 -0.65 -13.75 16.67
C TYR A 62 -1.96 -13.67 15.87
N LEU A 63 -2.68 -14.79 15.75
CA LEU A 63 -3.95 -14.81 15.04
C LEU A 63 -4.99 -13.89 15.67
N LEU A 64 -5.12 -13.89 16.99
CA LEU A 64 -6.06 -13.01 17.70
C LEU A 64 -5.68 -11.53 17.56
N GLU A 65 -4.41 -11.20 17.70
CA GLU A 65 -3.93 -9.84 17.53
C GLU A 65 -4.15 -9.35 16.10
N ARG A 66 -3.80 -10.17 15.11
CA ARG A 66 -4.03 -9.88 13.69
C ARG A 66 -5.51 -9.62 13.40
N GLU A 67 -6.40 -10.50 13.86
CA GLU A 67 -7.84 -10.36 13.65
C GLU A 67 -8.38 -9.05 14.25
N ASN A 68 -7.95 -8.73 15.47
CA ASN A 68 -8.36 -7.50 16.15
C ASN A 68 -7.87 -6.25 15.41
N ARG A 69 -6.65 -6.26 14.89
CA ARG A 69 -6.05 -5.13 14.16
C ARG A 69 -6.61 -4.99 12.73
N LEU A 70 -6.83 -6.10 12.03
CA LEU A 70 -7.39 -6.10 10.67
C LEU A 70 -8.90 -5.79 10.64
N GLY A 71 -9.66 -6.15 11.67
CA GLY A 71 -11.10 -5.99 11.68
C GLY A 71 -11.60 -4.58 11.28
N PRO A 72 -11.06 -3.50 11.86
CA PRO A 72 -11.41 -2.13 11.49
C PRO A 72 -10.63 -1.56 10.29
N THR A 73 -9.68 -2.31 9.72
CA THR A 73 -8.69 -1.81 8.77
C THR A 73 -8.94 -2.40 7.38
N TYR A 74 -8.90 -1.58 6.34
CA TYR A 74 -8.94 -2.08 4.98
C TYR A 74 -7.53 -2.47 4.51
N ALA A 75 -7.39 -3.62 3.85
CA ALA A 75 -6.16 -4.01 3.17
C ALA A 75 -6.47 -4.63 1.80
N GLY A 76 -5.73 -4.22 0.78
CA GLY A 76 -5.94 -4.70 -0.58
C GLY A 76 -4.68 -4.68 -1.44
N VAL A 77 -4.60 -5.64 -2.37
CA VAL A 77 -3.52 -5.78 -3.34
C VAL A 77 -4.09 -5.83 -4.75
N LEU A 78 -3.69 -4.88 -5.60
CA LEU A 78 -3.95 -4.90 -7.04
C LEU A 78 -2.76 -5.57 -7.73
N VAL A 79 -2.99 -6.75 -8.31
CA VAL A 79 -1.94 -7.56 -8.93
C VAL A 79 -2.27 -7.85 -10.39
N ASP A 80 -1.26 -8.04 -11.25
CA ASP A 80 -1.51 -8.48 -12.63
C ASP A 80 -2.31 -9.79 -12.62
N HIS A 81 -3.38 -9.86 -13.41
CA HIS A 81 -4.30 -11.01 -13.42
C HIS A 81 -3.63 -12.34 -13.72
N ARG A 82 -2.45 -12.34 -14.36
CA ARG A 82 -1.66 -13.55 -14.66
C ARG A 82 -0.83 -14.02 -13.47
N GLN A 83 -0.70 -13.16 -12.45
CA GLN A 83 0.15 -13.37 -11.27
C GLN A 83 -0.65 -13.34 -9.96
N ALA A 84 -1.99 -13.28 -10.04
CA ALA A 84 -2.85 -13.18 -8.86
C ALA A 84 -2.82 -14.44 -7.97
N GLY A 85 -2.39 -15.59 -8.52
CA GLY A 85 -2.36 -16.86 -7.79
C GLY A 85 -3.76 -17.36 -7.44
N VAL A 86 -3.78 -18.34 -6.55
CA VAL A 86 -5.02 -18.93 -5.97
C VAL A 86 -5.17 -18.61 -4.49
N ASP A 87 -4.20 -17.92 -3.91
CA ASP A 87 -4.19 -17.59 -2.48
C ASP A 87 -5.18 -16.46 -2.22
N HIS A 88 -6.22 -16.79 -1.48
CA HIS A 88 -7.27 -15.86 -1.08
C HIS A 88 -7.29 -15.75 0.44
N SER A 89 -7.31 -14.52 0.94
CA SER A 89 -7.63 -14.23 2.34
C SER A 89 -9.09 -13.82 2.46
N LEU A 90 -9.71 -14.16 3.57
CA LEU A 90 -11.03 -13.64 3.93
C LEU A 90 -10.96 -12.26 4.61
N ARG A 91 -9.74 -11.80 4.92
CA ARG A 91 -9.46 -10.62 5.74
C ARG A 91 -8.92 -9.43 4.96
N TRP A 92 -8.34 -9.68 3.82
CA TRP A 92 -7.83 -8.65 2.93
C TRP A 92 -8.05 -9.07 1.46
N ASP A 93 -8.04 -8.10 0.58
CA ASP A 93 -8.53 -8.26 -0.78
C ASP A 93 -7.39 -8.43 -1.80
N VAL A 94 -7.49 -9.44 -2.66
CA VAL A 94 -6.66 -9.58 -3.87
C VAL A 94 -7.49 -9.16 -5.08
N LEU A 95 -7.01 -8.17 -5.82
CA LEU A 95 -7.65 -7.58 -6.99
C LEU A 95 -6.85 -7.91 -8.25
N PRO A 96 -7.22 -8.94 -9.02
CA PRO A 96 -6.60 -9.19 -10.32
C PRO A 96 -6.90 -8.06 -11.30
N VAL A 97 -5.88 -7.36 -11.76
CA VAL A 97 -5.99 -6.26 -12.73
C VAL A 97 -5.65 -6.79 -14.12
N ARG A 98 -6.54 -6.58 -15.07
CA ARG A 98 -6.32 -6.90 -16.47
C ARG A 98 -6.25 -5.63 -17.30
N ILE A 99 -5.10 -5.36 -17.90
CA ILE A 99 -4.90 -4.24 -18.79
C ILE A 99 -4.84 -4.79 -20.22
N PRO A 100 -5.71 -4.35 -21.15
CA PRO A 100 -5.68 -4.76 -22.54
C PRO A 100 -4.30 -4.49 -23.16
N ARG A 101 -3.67 -5.52 -23.74
CA ARG A 101 -2.36 -5.46 -24.42
C ARG A 101 -1.18 -4.97 -23.53
N ALA A 102 -1.37 -4.89 -22.20
CA ALA A 102 -0.35 -4.43 -21.26
C ALA A 102 -0.30 -5.31 -20.02
N LYS A 103 0.55 -4.94 -19.03
CA LYS A 103 0.69 -5.58 -17.73
C LYS A 103 0.51 -4.55 -16.62
N GLN A 104 -0.07 -4.98 -15.50
CA GLN A 104 -0.01 -4.22 -14.27
C GLN A 104 1.41 -4.35 -13.69
N HIS A 105 2.25 -3.36 -13.93
CA HIS A 105 3.66 -3.41 -13.49
C HIS A 105 4.06 -2.27 -12.54
N ALA A 106 3.14 -1.39 -12.20
CA ALA A 106 3.38 -0.37 -11.19
C ALA A 106 3.49 -1.02 -9.80
N LYS A 107 4.38 -0.49 -8.97
CA LYS A 107 4.54 -0.84 -7.57
C LYS A 107 4.39 0.44 -6.75
N LEU A 108 3.18 0.65 -6.28
CA LEU A 108 2.79 1.78 -5.46
C LEU A 108 2.03 1.24 -4.25
N SER A 109 2.42 1.65 -3.06
CA SER A 109 1.67 1.35 -1.84
C SER A 109 1.18 2.66 -1.22
N LEU A 110 -0.12 2.70 -0.94
CA LEU A 110 -0.78 3.76 -0.19
C LEU A 110 -1.07 3.21 1.21
N LEU A 111 -0.42 3.79 2.20
CA LEU A 111 -0.53 3.40 3.61
C LEU A 111 -1.15 4.56 4.38
N ALA A 112 -2.29 4.32 5.02
CA ALA A 112 -3.06 5.36 5.68
C ALA A 112 -3.32 5.04 7.15
N TRP A 113 -3.02 6.01 7.99
CA TRP A 113 -3.33 6.07 9.41
C TRP A 113 -4.15 7.31 9.70
N THR A 114 -4.72 7.43 10.88
CA THR A 114 -5.63 8.54 11.23
C THR A 114 -5.02 9.94 11.07
N ASN A 115 -3.71 10.07 11.28
CA ASN A 115 -3.01 11.36 11.21
C ASN A 115 -1.95 11.43 10.11
N HIS A 116 -1.78 10.36 9.32
CA HIS A 116 -0.67 10.25 8.40
C HIS A 116 -1.03 9.40 7.18
N VAL A 117 -0.53 9.78 6.02
CA VAL A 117 -0.58 8.96 4.80
C VAL A 117 0.81 8.88 4.23
N ARG A 118 1.25 7.68 3.90
CA ARG A 118 2.50 7.41 3.20
C ARG A 118 2.22 6.81 1.83
N ILE A 119 2.87 7.35 0.81
CA ILE A 119 2.91 6.78 -0.53
C ILE A 119 4.30 6.21 -0.73
N VAL A 120 4.40 4.92 -0.99
CA VAL A 120 5.66 4.23 -1.32
C VAL A 120 5.64 3.87 -2.79
N ILE A 121 6.68 4.24 -3.52
CA ILE A 121 6.87 3.88 -4.92
C ILE A 121 8.16 3.11 -5.01
N SER A 122 8.14 1.92 -5.62
CA SER A 122 9.34 1.10 -5.73
C SER A 122 9.43 0.38 -7.07
N SER A 123 10.61 -0.16 -7.37
CA SER A 123 10.78 -1.13 -8.44
C SER A 123 10.52 -2.56 -7.98
N GLY A 124 10.55 -2.82 -6.66
CA GLY A 124 10.36 -4.13 -6.05
C GLY A 124 8.93 -4.63 -6.07
N ASN A 125 8.72 -5.87 -6.50
CA ASN A 125 7.44 -6.54 -6.38
C ASN A 125 7.14 -6.89 -4.91
N LEU A 126 5.86 -7.09 -4.59
CA LEU A 126 5.39 -7.45 -3.26
C LEU A 126 5.67 -8.93 -2.95
N THR A 127 6.95 -9.23 -2.83
CA THR A 127 7.51 -10.56 -2.59
C THR A 127 8.74 -10.46 -1.70
N GLN A 128 9.13 -11.57 -1.07
CA GLN A 128 10.36 -11.64 -0.29
C GLN A 128 11.59 -11.25 -1.12
N HIS A 129 11.67 -11.68 -2.38
CA HIS A 129 12.77 -11.32 -3.27
C HIS A 129 12.82 -9.83 -3.55
N GLY A 130 11.68 -9.20 -3.89
CA GLY A 130 11.60 -7.77 -4.20
C GLY A 130 11.92 -6.86 -3.01
N TYR A 131 11.68 -7.33 -1.79
CA TYR A 131 11.86 -6.51 -0.59
C TYR A 131 13.14 -6.80 0.19
N ARG A 132 13.77 -7.96 -0.01
CA ARG A 132 14.90 -8.41 0.80
C ARG A 132 16.17 -8.75 0.04
N TYR A 133 16.04 -9.29 -1.18
CA TYR A 133 17.19 -9.87 -1.88
C TYR A 133 17.62 -9.10 -3.12
N ASN A 134 16.66 -8.49 -3.83
CA ASN A 134 16.99 -7.70 -5.01
C ASN A 134 17.52 -6.30 -4.62
N HIS A 135 18.31 -5.72 -5.50
CA HIS A 135 18.65 -4.31 -5.45
C HIS A 135 17.53 -3.50 -6.10
N GLU A 136 16.66 -2.94 -5.29
CA GLU A 136 15.49 -2.19 -5.75
C GLU A 136 15.62 -0.70 -5.39
N VAL A 137 14.98 0.13 -6.20
CA VAL A 137 14.89 1.58 -5.92
C VAL A 137 13.53 1.87 -5.33
N ALA A 138 13.50 2.61 -4.23
CA ALA A 138 12.26 3.04 -3.60
C ALA A 138 12.33 4.50 -3.16
N GLY A 139 11.17 5.15 -3.14
CA GLY A 139 10.97 6.48 -2.58
C GLY A 139 9.67 6.54 -1.79
N THR A 140 9.67 7.34 -0.73
CA THR A 140 8.49 7.58 0.10
C THR A 140 8.08 9.05 0.03
N ILE A 141 6.77 9.28 0.06
CA ILE A 141 6.18 10.60 0.20
C ILE A 141 5.31 10.55 1.45
N GLU A 142 5.63 11.42 2.41
CA GLU A 142 4.92 11.52 3.68
C GLU A 142 3.92 12.67 3.60
N LEU A 143 2.65 12.39 3.89
CA LEU A 143 1.59 13.38 3.93
C LEU A 143 1.00 13.42 5.33
N THR A 144 1.23 14.50 6.04
CA THR A 144 0.60 14.76 7.33
C THR A 144 -0.68 15.57 7.13
N SER A 145 -1.53 15.62 8.15
CA SER A 145 -2.77 16.44 8.12
C SER A 145 -2.53 17.93 7.83
N LYS A 146 -1.29 18.40 7.98
CA LYS A 146 -0.90 19.81 7.75
C LYS A 146 -0.33 20.04 6.34
N GLU A 147 0.17 19.00 5.69
CA GLU A 147 0.99 19.10 4.47
C GLU A 147 0.38 18.34 3.29
N ALA A 148 -0.72 17.60 3.51
CA ALA A 148 -1.31 16.79 2.48
C ALA A 148 -1.79 17.63 1.30
N ALA A 149 -1.09 17.53 0.19
CA ALA A 149 -1.54 18.13 -1.05
C ALA A 149 -2.70 17.29 -1.61
N HIS A 150 -3.90 17.82 -1.57
CA HIS A 150 -5.12 17.25 -2.14
C HIS A 150 -4.90 16.65 -3.53
N THR A 151 -4.13 17.34 -4.36
CA THR A 151 -3.84 16.95 -5.73
C THR A 151 -3.11 15.62 -5.81
N LEU A 152 -2.05 15.41 -5.02
CA LEU A 152 -1.27 14.17 -5.09
C LEU A 152 -2.06 12.96 -4.60
N LEU A 153 -2.82 13.14 -3.53
CA LEU A 153 -3.63 12.05 -3.03
C LEU A 153 -4.81 11.75 -3.95
N GLY A 154 -5.46 12.80 -4.48
CA GLY A 154 -6.49 12.65 -5.51
C GLY A 154 -5.97 11.93 -6.75
N GLU A 155 -4.78 12.28 -7.24
CA GLU A 155 -4.13 11.60 -8.37
C GLU A 155 -3.76 10.14 -8.02
N SER A 156 -3.29 9.87 -6.80
CA SER A 156 -2.98 8.52 -6.36
C SER A 156 -4.23 7.66 -6.24
N CYS A 157 -5.30 8.20 -5.66
CA CYS A 157 -6.60 7.53 -5.60
C CYS A 157 -7.19 7.31 -7.00
N GLY A 158 -7.14 8.32 -7.85
CA GLY A 158 -7.59 8.20 -9.24
C GLY A 158 -6.80 7.18 -10.06
N PHE A 159 -5.49 7.06 -9.84
CA PHE A 159 -4.68 6.00 -10.44
C PHE A 159 -5.16 4.61 -9.98
N LEU A 160 -5.42 4.45 -8.71
CA LEU A 160 -5.89 3.19 -8.14
C LEU A 160 -7.31 2.86 -8.63
N GLU A 161 -8.23 3.83 -8.67
CA GLU A 161 -9.58 3.67 -9.21
C GLU A 161 -9.57 3.28 -10.70
N TYR A 162 -8.72 3.90 -11.50
CA TYR A 162 -8.57 3.56 -12.91
C TYR A 162 -8.16 2.10 -13.11
N ARG A 163 -7.29 1.57 -12.26
CA ARG A 163 -6.87 0.17 -12.32
C ARG A 163 -7.99 -0.81 -11.97
N GLU A 164 -8.94 -0.41 -11.15
CA GLU A 164 -10.10 -1.25 -10.80
C GLU A 164 -11.12 -1.38 -11.94
N THR A 165 -11.35 -0.31 -12.70
CA THR A 165 -12.41 -0.29 -13.74
C THR A 165 -12.20 -1.30 -14.86
N ASP A 166 -10.98 -1.78 -15.03
CA ASP A 166 -10.60 -2.75 -16.08
C ASP A 166 -10.77 -4.23 -15.63
N THR A 167 -11.23 -4.48 -14.40
CA THR A 167 -11.43 -5.84 -13.87
C THR A 167 -12.85 -6.34 -14.11
N ALA A 168 -13.03 -7.23 -15.09
CA ALA A 168 -14.35 -7.79 -15.46
C ALA A 168 -14.97 -8.74 -14.41
N LEU A 169 -14.26 -9.14 -13.38
CA LEU A 169 -14.62 -10.29 -12.52
C LEU A 169 -15.17 -9.96 -11.13
N SER A 170 -15.16 -8.70 -10.68
CA SER A 170 -15.43 -8.42 -9.26
C SER A 170 -16.42 -7.29 -8.99
N ARG A 171 -17.38 -7.05 -9.85
CA ARG A 171 -18.20 -5.82 -9.86
C ARG A 171 -19.12 -5.54 -8.67
N ARG A 172 -19.42 -6.45 -7.73
CA ARG A 172 -20.50 -6.21 -6.75
C ARG A 172 -20.12 -6.14 -5.26
N LYS A 173 -19.20 -6.96 -4.76
CA LYS A 173 -18.84 -6.97 -3.32
C LYS A 173 -17.58 -6.15 -3.02
N PHE A 174 -16.61 -6.27 -3.89
CA PHE A 174 -15.28 -5.72 -3.82
C PHE A 174 -15.28 -4.18 -3.86
N ASN A 175 -16.03 -3.65 -4.78
CA ASN A 175 -16.15 -2.24 -5.08
C ASN A 175 -16.66 -1.39 -3.89
N ARG A 176 -17.34 -1.99 -2.90
CA ARG A 176 -17.91 -1.25 -1.76
C ARG A 176 -16.84 -0.87 -0.74
N HIS A 177 -16.06 -1.82 -0.23
CA HIS A 177 -15.06 -1.56 0.81
C HIS A 177 -13.90 -0.70 0.29
N TYR A 178 -13.42 -1.03 -0.90
CA TYR A 178 -12.42 -0.25 -1.59
C TYR A 178 -12.85 1.20 -1.84
N LYS A 179 -14.02 1.42 -2.42
CA LYS A 179 -14.56 2.77 -2.64
C LYS A 179 -14.87 3.48 -1.33
N GLN A 180 -15.32 2.75 -0.33
CA GLN A 180 -15.53 3.31 1.01
C GLN A 180 -14.19 3.75 1.60
N PHE A 181 -13.15 2.93 1.52
CA PHE A 181 -11.81 3.29 1.98
C PHE A 181 -11.27 4.54 1.26
N LEU A 182 -11.32 4.57 -0.08
CA LEU A 182 -10.86 5.73 -0.83
C LEU A 182 -11.66 7.00 -0.53
N ARG A 183 -12.97 6.88 -0.33
CA ARG A 183 -13.82 8.00 0.11
C ARG A 183 -13.46 8.46 1.52
N GLN A 184 -13.35 7.55 2.48
CA GLN A 184 -12.95 7.89 3.85
C GLN A 184 -11.58 8.57 3.88
N LEU A 185 -10.65 8.09 3.05
CA LEU A 185 -9.33 8.69 2.90
C LEU A 185 -9.44 10.11 2.32
N SER A 186 -10.21 10.28 1.24
CA SER A 186 -10.48 11.58 0.63
C SER A 186 -11.17 12.54 1.60
N ASP A 187 -12.18 12.10 2.32
CA ASP A 187 -12.94 12.91 3.27
C ASP A 187 -12.11 13.28 4.50
N SER A 188 -11.34 12.34 5.02
CA SER A 188 -10.40 12.58 6.14
C SER A 188 -9.36 13.65 5.79
N ILE A 189 -8.92 13.67 4.54
CA ILE A 189 -7.96 14.66 4.05
C ILE A 189 -8.65 15.97 3.71
N ASN A 190 -9.81 15.95 3.08
CA ASN A 190 -10.59 17.16 2.79
C ASN A 190 -10.92 17.94 4.05
N THR A 191 -11.25 17.26 5.12
CA THR A 191 -11.58 17.91 6.41
C THR A 191 -10.35 18.54 7.07
N LYS A 192 -9.15 18.01 6.83
CA LYS A 192 -7.92 18.43 7.51
C LYS A 192 -7.00 19.35 6.69
N VAL A 193 -7.24 19.50 5.39
CA VAL A 193 -6.27 20.07 4.43
C VAL A 193 -6.74 21.31 3.68
N GLN A 194 -7.66 22.09 4.20
CA GLN A 194 -7.94 23.42 3.62
C GLN A 194 -6.74 24.40 3.60
N ALA A 195 -5.56 23.99 4.06
CA ALA A 195 -4.42 24.89 4.28
C ALA A 195 -3.13 24.59 3.49
N ALA A 196 -2.98 23.48 2.74
CA ALA A 196 -1.69 23.15 2.11
C ALA A 196 -1.59 23.63 0.67
N ARG A 197 -0.84 24.70 0.45
CA ARG A 197 -0.45 25.20 -0.89
C ARG A 197 0.78 24.44 -1.42
N GLY A 198 0.54 23.58 -2.41
CA GLY A 198 1.55 23.25 -3.43
C GLY A 198 2.63 22.23 -3.12
N LEU A 199 2.53 21.07 -3.74
CA LEU A 199 3.67 20.14 -3.89
C LEU A 199 4.79 20.79 -4.71
N PRO A 200 6.06 20.42 -4.44
CA PRO A 200 7.20 20.76 -5.29
C PRO A 200 6.97 20.37 -6.76
N ARG A 201 7.46 21.19 -7.69
CA ARG A 201 7.25 21.01 -9.14
C ARG A 201 7.73 19.65 -9.67
N ASP A 202 8.82 19.17 -9.13
CA ASP A 202 9.48 17.91 -9.46
C ASP A 202 8.60 16.68 -9.14
N VAL A 203 7.91 16.70 -8.02
CA VAL A 203 6.98 15.63 -7.63
C VAL A 203 5.79 15.56 -8.59
N ARG A 204 5.21 16.71 -8.96
CA ARG A 204 4.13 16.79 -9.95
C ARG A 204 4.56 16.29 -11.33
N GLN A 205 5.78 16.62 -11.76
CA GLN A 205 6.32 16.15 -13.05
C GLN A 205 6.57 14.64 -13.05
N PHE A 206 7.00 14.07 -11.94
CA PHE A 206 7.19 12.63 -11.81
C PHE A 206 5.86 11.89 -12.01
N TRP A 207 4.81 12.28 -11.29
CA TRP A 207 3.48 11.69 -11.40
C TRP A 207 2.87 11.82 -12.79
N SER A 208 2.99 12.98 -13.42
CA SER A 208 2.50 13.18 -14.79
C SER A 208 3.22 12.31 -15.83
N ARG A 209 4.49 11.92 -15.57
CA ARG A 209 5.23 10.97 -16.42
C ARG A 209 4.79 9.52 -16.19
N VAL A 210 4.57 9.13 -14.93
CA VAL A 210 4.04 7.80 -14.58
C VAL A 210 2.67 7.61 -15.21
N HIS A 211 1.79 8.60 -15.08
CA HIS A 211 0.44 8.54 -15.64
C HIS A 211 0.44 8.47 -17.18
N ARG A 212 1.26 9.27 -17.86
CA ARG A 212 1.37 9.24 -19.33
C ARG A 212 1.91 7.92 -19.88
N ARG A 213 2.87 7.28 -19.20
CA ARG A 213 3.40 5.97 -19.61
C ARG A 213 2.42 4.81 -19.36
N SER A 214 1.44 4.99 -18.52
CA SER A 214 0.40 3.98 -18.28
C SER A 214 -0.76 4.06 -19.27
N GLN A 215 -0.83 5.13 -20.09
CA GLN A 215 -1.86 5.30 -21.13
C GLN A 215 -1.36 4.91 -22.54
N GLN A 216 -0.08 4.65 -22.72
CA GLN A 216 0.53 4.08 -23.93
C GLN A 216 0.74 2.56 -23.79
#